data_29ff845b57e6b488599cfffe41a242c7
#
_entry.id   29ff845b57e6b488599cfffe41a242c7
#
_cell.length_a   1.000
_cell.length_b   1.000
_cell.length_c   1.000
_cell.angle_alpha   90.00
_cell.angle_beta   90.00
_cell.angle_gamma   90.00
#
_symmetry.space_group_name_H-M   'P 1'
#
loop_
_entity.id
_entity.type
_entity.pdbx_description
1 polymer ?
#
loop_
_entity_poly.entity_id
_entity_poly.type
_entity_poly.pdbx_seq_one_letter_code
_entity_poly.pdbx_strand_id
1 'polypeptide(L)'
;MSGSSRLNKALWTNLTRLKLLTKPDAAIRFVLEKSPFNEDDDEEPLPLERDEYCIVGRIYPNSDIYKEGAYRIQLKLTSNYPSEPPEVRFLTPIYHPNVHPNGTFCSHLLSNASRWKLNRETTLEDLMKLIAKLLDEPDGDYAISYDRSEEYLKNKEEFNRKAMEMVKKHALPRN
;
A
#
# COMPACT_ATOMS: atom_id res chain seq x y z
N MET A 1 -12.82 29.29 0.49
CA MET A 1 -12.88 27.99 1.14
C MET A 1 -11.54 27.31 1.06
N SER A 2 -11.03 26.92 2.17
CA SER A 2 -9.69 26.37 2.29
C SER A 2 -9.55 25.01 1.59
N GLY A 3 -8.36 24.74 1.05
CA GLY A 3 -8.04 23.45 0.45
C GLY A 3 -8.21 22.27 1.40
N SER A 4 -8.17 22.50 2.71
CA SER A 4 -8.33 21.47 3.75
C SER A 4 -9.70 20.78 3.72
N SER A 5 -10.78 21.53 3.44
CA SER A 5 -12.15 21.00 3.37
C SER A 5 -12.30 20.02 2.19
N ARG A 6 -11.72 20.32 1.04
CA ARG A 6 -11.76 19.43 -0.13
C ARG A 6 -10.92 18.17 0.08
N LEU A 7 -9.75 18.34 0.71
CA LEU A 7 -8.89 17.22 1.05
C LEU A 7 -9.60 16.25 1.99
N ASN A 8 -10.22 16.74 3.04
CA ASN A 8 -10.91 15.91 4.02
C ASN A 8 -12.05 15.11 3.38
N LYS A 9 -12.83 15.75 2.49
CA LYS A 9 -13.93 15.08 1.78
C LYS A 9 -13.42 13.99 0.83
N ALA A 10 -12.39 14.28 0.05
CA ALA A 10 -11.78 13.32 -0.86
C ALA A 10 -11.17 12.14 -0.09
N LEU A 11 -10.48 12.42 1.00
CA LEU A 11 -9.88 11.40 1.86
C LEU A 11 -10.94 10.52 2.51
N TRP A 12 -12.01 11.12 3.03
CA TRP A 12 -13.14 10.39 3.60
C TRP A 12 -13.76 9.42 2.59
N THR A 13 -14.02 9.90 1.37
CA THR A 13 -14.57 9.07 0.29
C THR A 13 -13.63 7.90 -0.04
N ASN A 14 -12.33 8.17 -0.15
CA ASN A 14 -11.34 7.12 -0.40
C ASN A 14 -11.29 6.08 0.72
N LEU A 15 -11.34 6.50 1.98
CA LEU A 15 -11.34 5.59 3.11
C LEU A 15 -12.59 4.72 3.15
N THR A 16 -13.75 5.29 2.82
CA THR A 16 -15.01 4.54 2.71
C THR A 16 -14.89 3.42 1.66
N ARG A 17 -14.27 3.70 0.52
CA ARG A 17 -14.00 2.69 -0.51
C ARG A 17 -13.02 1.62 -0.04
N LEU A 18 -11.97 2.00 0.69
CA LEU A 18 -11.02 1.03 1.25
C LEU A 18 -11.69 0.04 2.19
N LYS A 19 -12.67 0.49 2.98
CA LYS A 19 -13.43 -0.38 3.87
C LYS A 19 -14.20 -1.47 3.13
N LEU A 20 -14.58 -1.25 1.88
CA LEU A 20 -15.23 -2.26 1.05
C LEU A 20 -14.31 -3.44 0.71
N LEU A 21 -12.98 -3.23 0.71
CA LEU A 21 -12.00 -4.28 0.47
C LEU A 21 -11.83 -5.24 1.65
N THR A 22 -12.42 -4.93 2.79
CA THR A 22 -12.43 -5.82 3.97
C THR A 22 -13.23 -7.09 3.73
N LYS A 23 -14.16 -7.09 2.79
CA LYS A 23 -15.02 -8.24 2.50
C LYS A 23 -14.19 -9.42 1.97
N PRO A 24 -14.47 -10.67 2.46
CA PRO A 24 -13.72 -11.85 2.02
C PRO A 24 -13.81 -12.16 0.53
N ASP A 25 -14.90 -11.72 -0.13
CA ASP A 25 -15.13 -11.91 -1.56
C ASP A 25 -14.56 -10.80 -2.44
N ALA A 26 -13.90 -9.79 -1.85
CA ALA A 26 -13.21 -8.78 -2.63
C ALA A 26 -12.08 -9.39 -3.45
N ALA A 27 -11.91 -8.93 -4.70
CA ALA A 27 -10.84 -9.39 -5.59
C ALA A 27 -9.45 -9.21 -4.95
N ILE A 28 -9.33 -8.17 -4.14
CA ILE A 28 -8.16 -7.88 -3.32
C ILE A 28 -8.68 -7.60 -1.92
N ARG A 29 -8.14 -8.31 -0.94
CA ARG A 29 -8.54 -8.10 0.45
C ARG A 29 -7.57 -7.13 1.12
N PHE A 30 -8.15 -6.09 1.71
CA PHE A 30 -7.43 -5.11 2.54
C PHE A 30 -8.27 -4.79 3.77
N VAL A 31 -7.68 -4.89 4.95
CA VAL A 31 -8.35 -4.61 6.22
C VAL A 31 -7.74 -3.35 6.83
N LEU A 32 -8.55 -2.28 6.89
CA LEU A 32 -8.15 -1.02 7.51
C LEU A 32 -8.02 -1.19 9.03
N GLU A 33 -6.87 -0.83 9.59
CA GLU A 33 -6.61 -0.93 11.02
C GLU A 33 -6.53 0.44 11.69
N LYS A 34 -6.01 1.45 10.98
CA LYS A 34 -5.86 2.81 11.51
C LYS A 34 -6.19 3.82 10.43
N SER A 35 -7.03 4.77 10.80
CA SER A 35 -7.48 5.88 9.96
C SER A 35 -7.15 7.21 10.65
N PRO A 36 -6.95 8.30 9.89
CA PRO A 36 -6.82 9.65 10.45
C PRO A 36 -8.12 10.18 11.04
N PHE A 37 -9.25 9.52 10.79
CA PHE A 37 -10.56 9.88 11.33
C PHE A 37 -10.95 8.95 12.47
N ASN A 38 -11.66 9.49 13.47
CA ASN A 38 -12.22 8.67 14.54
C ASN A 38 -13.41 7.87 14.00
N GLU A 39 -13.44 6.57 14.25
CA GLU A 39 -14.47 5.66 13.73
C GLU A 39 -15.85 5.86 14.39
N ASP A 40 -15.89 6.55 15.55
CA ASP A 40 -17.10 6.76 16.32
C ASP A 40 -17.92 7.97 15.88
N ASP A 41 -17.41 8.78 14.96
CA ASP A 41 -18.09 9.98 14.49
C ASP A 41 -18.81 9.70 13.17
N ASP A 42 -20.12 9.45 13.24
CA ASP A 42 -21.03 9.47 12.08
C ASP A 42 -21.16 10.89 11.48
N GLU A 43 -20.54 11.87 12.10
CA GLU A 43 -20.52 13.25 11.64
C GLU A 43 -19.32 13.53 10.72
N GLU A 44 -19.49 14.48 9.82
CA GLU A 44 -18.43 14.94 8.94
C GLU A 44 -17.19 15.32 9.78
N PRO A 45 -16.05 14.66 9.55
CA PRO A 45 -14.90 14.83 10.41
C PRO A 45 -14.41 16.26 10.41
N LEU A 46 -14.11 16.79 11.58
CA LEU A 46 -13.53 18.11 11.73
C LEU A 46 -12.23 18.19 10.92
N PRO A 47 -11.97 19.33 10.25
CA PRO A 47 -10.74 19.51 9.53
C PRO A 47 -9.54 19.35 10.46
N LEU A 48 -8.78 18.28 10.25
CA LEU A 48 -7.53 18.09 10.95
C LEU A 48 -6.48 18.95 10.25
N GLU A 49 -6.05 20.00 10.90
CA GLU A 49 -4.89 20.79 10.48
C GLU A 49 -3.63 19.98 10.80
N ARG A 50 -3.33 19.00 9.95
CA ARG A 50 -2.13 18.20 10.03
C ARG A 50 -1.38 18.27 8.72
N ASP A 51 -0.07 18.31 8.79
CA ASP A 51 0.80 18.28 7.62
C ASP A 51 0.84 16.89 7.00
N GLU A 52 0.50 15.86 7.78
CA GLU A 52 0.57 14.46 7.37
C GLU A 52 -0.59 13.65 7.93
N TYR A 53 -1.07 12.70 7.12
CA TYR A 53 -2.09 11.73 7.50
C TYR A 53 -1.53 10.32 7.31
N CYS A 54 -1.75 9.44 8.29
CA CYS A 54 -1.32 8.04 8.21
C CYS A 54 -2.53 7.12 8.18
N ILE A 55 -2.52 6.21 7.22
CA ILE A 55 -3.47 5.10 7.10
C ILE A 55 -2.66 3.81 7.26
N VAL A 56 -3.12 2.92 8.13
CA VAL A 56 -2.49 1.62 8.32
C VAL A 56 -3.52 0.53 8.12
N GLY A 57 -3.14 -0.52 7.42
CA GLY A 57 -3.99 -1.67 7.21
C GLY A 57 -3.18 -2.90 6.80
N ARG A 58 -3.86 -4.03 6.70
CA ARG A 58 -3.27 -5.29 6.26
C ARG A 58 -3.73 -5.66 4.87
N ILE A 59 -2.78 -5.98 3.98
CA ILE A 59 -3.04 -6.52 2.66
C ILE A 59 -2.84 -8.03 2.68
N TYR A 60 -3.67 -8.74 1.92
CA TYR A 60 -3.70 -10.20 1.82
C TYR A 60 -3.34 -10.62 0.39
N PRO A 61 -2.04 -10.86 0.10
CA PRO A 61 -1.61 -11.27 -1.24
C PRO A 61 -2.17 -12.64 -1.64
N ASN A 62 -2.27 -12.88 -2.93
CA ASN A 62 -2.75 -14.14 -3.49
C ASN A 62 -1.67 -14.96 -4.21
N SER A 63 -0.45 -14.42 -4.35
CA SER A 63 0.66 -15.13 -4.99
C SER A 63 1.07 -16.36 -4.17
N ASP A 64 1.63 -17.35 -4.86
CA ASP A 64 2.06 -18.62 -4.22
C ASP A 64 3.08 -18.40 -3.10
N ILE A 65 3.91 -17.37 -3.21
CA ILE A 65 4.94 -17.07 -2.22
C ILE A 65 4.34 -16.39 -0.97
N TYR A 66 3.45 -15.40 -1.17
CA TYR A 66 3.01 -14.52 -0.08
C TYR A 66 1.61 -14.83 0.47
N LYS A 67 0.87 -15.72 -0.16
CA LYS A 67 -0.53 -16.05 0.20
C LYS A 67 -0.73 -16.62 1.61
N GLU A 68 0.31 -17.17 2.21
CA GLU A 68 0.23 -17.77 3.55
C GLU A 68 0.20 -16.74 4.67
N GLY A 69 0.46 -15.48 4.36
CA GLY A 69 0.52 -14.40 5.33
C GLY A 69 -0.25 -13.15 4.92
N ALA A 70 -0.29 -12.22 5.84
CA ALA A 70 -0.80 -10.87 5.63
C ALA A 70 0.32 -9.87 5.96
N TYR A 71 0.26 -8.68 5.36
CA TYR A 71 1.30 -7.67 5.50
C TYR A 71 0.69 -6.35 5.90
N ARG A 72 1.19 -5.79 7.01
CA ARG A 72 0.79 -4.47 7.43
C ARG A 72 1.52 -3.42 6.61
N ILE A 73 0.75 -2.51 6.02
CA ILE A 73 1.28 -1.41 5.22
C ILE A 73 0.80 -0.08 5.78
N GLN A 74 1.62 0.94 5.58
CA GLN A 74 1.31 2.31 5.96
C GLN A 74 1.27 3.18 4.70
N LEU A 75 0.21 3.98 4.59
CA LEU A 75 0.11 5.04 3.60
C LEU A 75 0.27 6.37 4.32
N LYS A 76 1.24 7.14 3.90
CA LYS A 76 1.50 8.47 4.43
C LYS A 76 1.11 9.50 3.37
N LEU A 77 0.12 10.32 3.71
CA LEU A 77 -0.38 11.35 2.82
C LEU A 77 0.03 12.73 3.36
N THR A 78 0.57 13.57 2.48
CA THR A 78 0.87 14.95 2.82
C THR A 78 -0.37 15.83 2.61
N SER A 79 -0.30 17.09 3.05
CA SER A 79 -1.34 18.10 2.79
C SER A 79 -1.57 18.34 1.30
N ASN A 80 -0.63 17.94 0.44
CA ASN A 80 -0.72 18.06 -1.02
C ASN A 80 -1.46 16.90 -1.69
N TYR A 81 -1.87 15.87 -0.94
CA TYR A 81 -2.71 14.82 -1.48
C TYR A 81 -4.09 15.39 -1.90
N PRO A 82 -4.68 15.05 -3.03
CA PRO A 82 -4.27 14.03 -4.00
C PRO A 82 -3.33 14.52 -5.12
N SER A 83 -2.82 15.74 -5.07
CA SER A 83 -1.90 16.27 -6.09
C SER A 83 -0.55 15.56 -6.08
N GLU A 84 -0.11 15.12 -4.90
CA GLU A 84 1.04 14.27 -4.73
C GLU A 84 0.63 12.86 -4.31
N PRO A 85 1.37 11.81 -4.75
CA PRO A 85 1.07 10.45 -4.35
C PRO A 85 1.35 10.21 -2.88
N PRO A 86 0.65 9.25 -2.24
CA PRO A 86 1.02 8.82 -0.90
C PRO A 86 2.36 8.09 -0.91
N GLU A 87 3.08 8.16 0.20
CA GLU A 87 4.25 7.32 0.45
C GLU A 87 3.79 5.99 1.01
N VAL A 88 4.24 4.89 0.41
CA VAL A 88 3.85 3.54 0.82
C VAL A 88 5.02 2.86 1.50
N ARG A 89 4.78 2.30 2.68
CA ARG A 89 5.77 1.55 3.44
C ARG A 89 5.18 0.25 3.98
N PHE A 90 5.90 -0.86 3.79
CA PHE A 90 5.60 -2.12 4.45
C PHE A 90 6.14 -2.09 5.89
N LEU A 91 5.25 -2.19 6.86
CA LEU A 91 5.63 -2.30 8.27
C LEU A 91 5.98 -3.75 8.64
N THR A 92 5.35 -4.71 7.96
CA THR A 92 5.72 -6.12 8.05
C THR A 92 6.87 -6.40 7.10
N PRO A 93 7.99 -6.97 7.56
CA PRO A 93 9.09 -7.33 6.66
C PRO A 93 8.65 -8.27 5.55
N ILE A 94 9.07 -7.97 4.33
CA ILE A 94 8.77 -8.77 3.14
C ILE A 94 10.00 -8.78 2.21
N TYR A 95 10.27 -9.91 1.57
CA TYR A 95 11.33 -10.03 0.58
C TYR A 95 10.75 -9.93 -0.83
N HIS A 96 10.91 -8.76 -1.45
CA HIS A 96 10.30 -8.44 -2.75
C HIS A 96 11.15 -7.41 -3.51
N PRO A 97 11.29 -7.52 -4.84
CA PRO A 97 12.13 -6.58 -5.63
C PRO A 97 11.69 -5.12 -5.52
N ASN A 98 10.39 -4.85 -5.41
CA ASN A 98 9.84 -3.49 -5.32
C ASN A 98 9.75 -2.97 -3.89
N VAL A 99 10.23 -3.72 -2.90
CA VAL A 99 10.23 -3.32 -1.50
C VAL A 99 11.67 -3.29 -0.97
N HIS A 100 12.10 -2.13 -0.53
CA HIS A 100 13.40 -1.96 0.11
C HIS A 100 13.44 -2.69 1.47
N PRO A 101 14.61 -3.15 1.96
CA PRO A 101 14.73 -3.75 3.29
C PRO A 101 14.14 -2.91 4.42
N ASN A 102 14.12 -1.58 4.30
CA ASN A 102 13.48 -0.68 5.27
C ASN A 102 11.95 -0.59 5.14
N GLY A 103 11.34 -1.29 4.18
CA GLY A 103 9.91 -1.31 3.93
C GLY A 103 9.40 -0.34 2.87
N THR A 104 10.22 0.57 2.37
CA THR A 104 9.81 1.51 1.31
C THR A 104 9.40 0.75 0.05
N PHE A 105 8.20 1.04 -0.44
CA PHE A 105 7.66 0.47 -1.68
C PHE A 105 7.83 1.44 -2.84
N CYS A 106 8.25 0.93 -3.98
CA CYS A 106 8.39 1.72 -5.20
C CYS A 106 7.62 1.08 -6.35
N SER A 107 6.96 1.91 -7.14
CA SER A 107 6.27 1.51 -8.35
C SER A 107 6.34 2.61 -9.40
N HIS A 108 6.00 2.26 -10.63
CA HIS A 108 5.88 3.21 -11.73
C HIS A 108 5.00 4.41 -11.40
N LEU A 109 3.85 4.17 -10.77
CA LEU A 109 2.89 5.22 -10.44
C LEU A 109 3.43 6.17 -9.36
N LEU A 110 4.15 5.64 -8.36
CA LEU A 110 4.62 6.41 -7.20
C LEU A 110 6.00 7.05 -7.40
N SER A 111 6.73 6.67 -8.44
CA SER A 111 8.11 7.13 -8.67
C SER A 111 8.22 8.58 -9.14
N ASN A 112 7.12 9.15 -9.64
CA ASN A 112 7.11 10.47 -10.25
C ASN A 112 5.76 11.14 -10.06
N ALA A 113 5.77 12.34 -9.46
CA ALA A 113 4.55 13.13 -9.22
C ALA A 113 3.78 13.44 -10.52
N SER A 114 4.48 13.60 -11.66
CA SER A 114 3.84 13.82 -12.94
C SER A 114 3.01 12.63 -13.40
N ARG A 115 3.49 11.42 -13.17
CA ARG A 115 2.75 10.18 -13.49
C ARG A 115 1.52 10.03 -12.62
N TRP A 116 1.64 10.36 -11.36
CA TRP A 116 0.51 10.39 -10.44
C TRP A 116 -0.56 11.38 -10.89
N LYS A 117 -0.16 12.58 -11.31
CA LYS A 117 -1.07 13.63 -11.82
C LYS A 117 -1.78 13.22 -13.10
N LEU A 118 -1.12 12.47 -13.99
CA LEU A 118 -1.75 11.98 -15.22
C LEU A 118 -2.90 11.01 -14.92
N ASN A 119 -2.87 10.36 -13.78
CA ASN A 119 -3.91 9.45 -13.31
C ASN A 119 -4.77 10.11 -12.24
N ARG A 120 -5.34 11.28 -12.54
CA ARG A 120 -6.11 12.11 -11.58
C ARG A 120 -7.25 11.38 -10.87
N GLU A 121 -7.73 10.30 -11.45
CA GLU A 121 -8.82 9.49 -10.90
C GLU A 121 -8.31 8.32 -10.07
N THR A 122 -6.99 8.18 -9.89
CA THR A 122 -6.44 7.11 -9.07
C THR A 122 -6.84 7.30 -7.60
N THR A 123 -7.57 6.33 -7.09
CA THR A 123 -8.02 6.29 -5.71
C THR A 123 -7.08 5.45 -4.85
N LEU A 124 -7.23 5.50 -3.54
CA LEU A 124 -6.50 4.61 -2.63
C LEU A 124 -6.86 3.14 -2.87
N GLU A 125 -8.09 2.85 -3.28
CA GLU A 125 -8.50 1.51 -3.70
C GLU A 125 -7.69 1.03 -4.90
N ASP A 126 -7.53 1.88 -5.92
CA ASP A 126 -6.72 1.56 -7.10
C ASP A 126 -5.26 1.35 -6.74
N LEU A 127 -4.73 2.13 -5.80
CA LEU A 127 -3.38 1.97 -5.28
C LEU A 127 -3.22 0.61 -4.59
N MET A 128 -4.19 0.18 -3.79
CA MET A 128 -4.16 -1.15 -3.16
C MET A 128 -4.17 -2.27 -4.20
N LYS A 129 -4.97 -2.13 -5.25
CA LYS A 129 -5.00 -3.08 -6.37
C LYS A 129 -3.65 -3.15 -7.08
N LEU A 130 -3.01 -2.01 -7.29
CA LEU A 130 -1.67 -1.95 -7.87
C LEU A 130 -0.63 -2.64 -6.98
N ILE A 131 -0.64 -2.38 -5.68
CA ILE A 131 0.28 -3.01 -4.73
C ILE A 131 0.10 -4.54 -4.76
N ALA A 132 -1.14 -5.02 -4.69
CA ALA A 132 -1.43 -6.44 -4.75
C ALA A 132 -0.94 -7.07 -6.06
N LYS A 133 -1.16 -6.40 -7.19
CA LYS A 133 -0.67 -6.87 -8.49
C LYS A 133 0.87 -6.98 -8.51
N LEU A 134 1.56 -5.96 -7.99
CA LEU A 134 3.04 -5.95 -7.97
C LEU A 134 3.62 -6.98 -6.99
N LEU A 135 2.90 -7.33 -5.93
CA LEU A 135 3.31 -8.44 -5.07
C LEU A 135 3.29 -9.77 -5.81
N ASP A 136 2.33 -9.96 -6.70
CA ASP A 136 2.22 -11.17 -7.51
C ASP A 136 3.15 -11.15 -8.73
N GLU A 137 3.29 -9.98 -9.34
CA GLU A 137 4.08 -9.75 -10.56
C GLU A 137 5.05 -8.57 -10.36
N PRO A 138 6.27 -8.82 -9.83
CA PRO A 138 7.24 -7.75 -9.61
C PRO A 138 7.58 -6.96 -10.88
N ASP A 139 7.73 -5.64 -10.73
CA ASP A 139 8.13 -4.74 -11.81
C ASP A 139 9.65 -4.53 -11.76
N GLY A 140 10.36 -5.15 -12.70
CA GLY A 140 11.82 -5.08 -12.77
C GLY A 140 12.35 -3.69 -13.10
N ASP A 141 11.59 -2.86 -13.82
CA ASP A 141 11.99 -1.51 -14.20
C ASP A 141 11.99 -0.54 -13.01
N TYR A 142 11.22 -0.84 -11.98
CA TYR A 142 11.08 -0.02 -10.78
C TYR A 142 11.51 -0.75 -9.51
N ALA A 143 12.40 -1.71 -9.66
CA ALA A 143 12.97 -2.39 -8.51
C ALA A 143 13.78 -1.42 -7.65
N ILE A 144 13.42 -1.32 -6.40
CA ILE A 144 14.09 -0.45 -5.42
C ILE A 144 15.29 -1.13 -4.77
N SER A 145 15.30 -2.46 -4.76
CA SER A 145 16.40 -3.26 -4.25
C SER A 145 17.07 -4.01 -5.40
N TYR A 146 18.28 -3.57 -5.76
CA TYR A 146 19.05 -4.19 -6.83
C TYR A 146 19.33 -5.67 -6.57
N ASP A 147 19.76 -6.00 -5.36
CA ASP A 147 20.10 -7.38 -4.99
C ASP A 147 18.89 -8.32 -5.09
N ARG A 148 17.75 -7.89 -4.61
CA ARG A 148 16.51 -8.68 -4.67
C ARG A 148 16.00 -8.84 -6.09
N SER A 149 16.12 -7.78 -6.90
CA SER A 149 15.70 -7.81 -8.30
C SER A 149 16.61 -8.72 -9.11
N GLU A 150 17.92 -8.62 -8.94
CA GLU A 150 18.88 -9.47 -9.63
C GLU A 150 18.69 -10.94 -9.28
N GLU A 151 18.48 -11.26 -8.01
CA GLU A 151 18.21 -12.62 -7.58
C GLU A 151 16.89 -13.15 -8.16
N TYR A 152 15.85 -12.32 -8.18
CA TYR A 152 14.56 -12.67 -8.79
C TYR A 152 14.69 -13.04 -10.27
N LEU A 153 15.54 -12.30 -11.02
CA LEU A 153 15.72 -12.51 -12.44
C LEU A 153 16.70 -13.66 -12.76
N LYS A 154 17.77 -13.79 -12.00
CA LYS A 154 18.88 -14.70 -12.30
C LYS A 154 18.89 -15.99 -11.46
N ASN A 155 18.33 -15.95 -10.27
CA ASN A 155 18.29 -17.08 -9.36
C ASN A 155 16.96 -17.14 -8.60
N LYS A 156 15.91 -17.39 -9.36
CA LYS A 156 14.54 -17.38 -8.82
C LYS A 156 14.29 -18.39 -7.72
N GLU A 157 14.94 -19.54 -7.77
CA GLU A 157 14.85 -20.56 -6.74
C GLU A 157 15.34 -20.04 -5.39
N GLU A 158 16.48 -19.40 -5.36
CA GLU A 158 17.05 -18.79 -4.14
C GLU A 158 16.20 -17.60 -3.68
N PHE A 159 15.71 -16.78 -4.61
CA PHE A 159 14.77 -15.70 -4.29
C PHE A 159 13.53 -16.25 -3.60
N ASN A 160 12.92 -17.29 -4.17
CA ASN A 160 11.72 -17.91 -3.60
C ASN A 160 11.99 -18.48 -2.21
N ARG A 161 13.14 -19.11 -2.01
CA ARG A 161 13.55 -19.66 -0.73
C ARG A 161 13.63 -18.57 0.35
N LYS A 162 14.31 -17.48 0.06
CA LYS A 162 14.44 -16.34 0.97
C LYS A 162 13.10 -15.65 1.24
N ALA A 163 12.31 -15.46 0.19
CA ALA A 163 10.99 -14.85 0.33
C ALA A 163 10.07 -15.70 1.22
N MET A 164 10.04 -17.02 1.04
CA MET A 164 9.24 -17.93 1.85
C MET A 164 9.75 -18.02 3.29
N GLU A 165 11.04 -17.94 3.50
CA GLU A 165 11.62 -17.86 4.84
C GLU A 165 11.17 -16.61 5.58
N MET A 166 11.16 -15.47 4.91
CA MET A 166 10.65 -14.19 5.45
C MET A 166 9.15 -14.27 5.75
N VAL A 167 8.37 -14.93 4.91
CA VAL A 167 6.94 -15.17 5.17
C VAL A 167 6.75 -15.92 6.48
N LYS A 168 7.48 -17.00 6.67
CA LYS A 168 7.39 -17.81 7.89
C LYS A 168 7.79 -17.05 9.16
N LYS A 169 8.80 -16.18 9.06
CA LYS A 169 9.31 -15.45 10.21
C LYS A 169 8.47 -14.22 10.58
N HIS A 170 7.94 -13.50 9.59
CA HIS A 170 7.45 -12.15 9.80
C HIS A 170 6.01 -11.90 9.34
N ALA A 171 5.49 -12.68 8.39
CA ALA A 171 4.14 -12.46 7.90
C ALA A 171 3.11 -12.60 9.02
N LEU A 172 2.09 -11.75 8.98
CA LEU A 172 1.00 -11.78 9.94
C LEU A 172 0.00 -12.90 9.61
N PRO A 173 -0.77 -13.38 10.60
CA PRO A 173 -1.85 -14.34 10.35
C PRO A 173 -2.91 -13.77 9.39
N ARG A 174 -3.55 -14.65 8.63
CA ARG A 174 -4.59 -14.27 7.65
C ARG A 174 -6.01 -14.29 8.21
N ASN A 175 -6.20 -14.45 9.46
CA ASN A 175 -7.52 -14.44 10.12
C ASN A 175 -8.07 -13.02 10.32
#